data_abdbbeecee01112376854e771c71aa69
#
_entry.id   abdbbeecee01112376854e771c71aa69
#
_cell.length_a   1.000
_cell.length_b   1.000
_cell.length_c   1.000
_cell.angle_alpha   90.00
_cell.angle_beta   90.00
_cell.angle_gamma   90.00
#
_symmetry.space_group_name_H-M   'P 1'
#
loop_
_entity.id
_entity.type
_entity.pdbx_description
1 polymer ?
#
loop_
_entity_poly.entity_id
_entity_poly.type
_entity_poly.pdbx_seq_one_letter_code
_entity_poly.pdbx_strand_id
1 'polypeptide(L)'
;VVVVGYGVQKKANLTGAVDQVSSELLENRPVANVTQMLQGAVPNLNISLADGKPNRSASYNIRGKTSIGAGGSALVLIDGVEGDPAMLNPNDIESVSVLKDAASAAIYGSRAPYGVVLITTKDPGKLTDKFTINYTGNVSIQQPTAIPDVVDDGYVYSRLFYDAWYNYRFNEPTGFNNSQDFSRAWLDTFRQRKLAGNKLETTVEPDGKYVYYGNTDYYDALYKDTVIAQTHNVSISGSN
;
A
#
# COMPACT_ATOMS: atom_id res chain seq x y z
N VAL A 1 1.68 26.34 18.77
CA VAL A 1 0.21 26.45 18.67
C VAL A 1 -0.28 25.13 18.11
N VAL A 2 -1.33 24.56 18.67
CA VAL A 2 -1.91 23.29 18.25
C VAL A 2 -3.33 23.55 17.77
N VAL A 3 -3.69 23.02 16.61
CA VAL A 3 -5.06 23.06 16.14
C VAL A 3 -5.84 21.98 16.89
N VAL A 4 -6.89 22.36 17.59
CA VAL A 4 -7.77 21.44 18.34
C VAL A 4 -9.21 21.79 17.96
N GLY A 5 -9.85 20.90 17.24
CA GLY A 5 -11.21 21.13 16.77
C GLY A 5 -11.32 22.29 15.78
N TYR A 6 -12.19 23.22 16.12
CA TYR A 6 -12.43 24.45 15.30
C TYR A 6 -11.61 25.64 15.81
N GLY A 7 -10.64 25.43 16.71
CA GLY A 7 -9.86 26.49 17.30
C GLY A 7 -8.38 26.15 17.44
N VAL A 8 -7.62 27.17 17.78
CA VAL A 8 -6.18 27.11 17.94
C VAL A 8 -5.84 27.37 19.42
N GLN A 9 -5.12 26.45 20.06
CA GLN A 9 -4.70 26.60 21.46
C GLN A 9 -3.18 26.46 21.64
N LYS A 10 -2.63 27.10 22.67
CA LYS A 10 -1.24 26.88 23.03
C LYS A 10 -1.10 25.45 23.62
N LYS A 11 -0.05 24.72 23.22
CA LYS A 11 0.22 23.34 23.70
C LYS A 11 0.20 23.25 25.23
N ALA A 12 0.66 24.28 25.94
CA ALA A 12 0.67 24.34 27.39
C ALA A 12 -0.73 24.37 28.04
N ASN A 13 -1.77 24.73 27.29
CA ASN A 13 -3.15 24.85 27.77
C ASN A 13 -4.01 23.64 27.41
N LEU A 14 -3.43 22.63 26.76
CA LEU A 14 -4.13 21.42 26.39
C LEU A 14 -4.17 20.46 27.58
N THR A 15 -5.35 20.14 28.04
CA THR A 15 -5.60 19.15 29.11
C THR A 15 -5.69 17.73 28.54
N GLY A 16 -5.82 17.59 27.22
CA GLY A 16 -5.95 16.30 26.54
C GLY A 16 -4.62 15.76 25.98
N ALA A 17 -4.57 14.45 25.76
CA ALA A 17 -3.41 13.78 25.16
C ALA A 17 -3.37 14.06 23.63
N VAL A 18 -2.68 15.14 23.25
CA VAL A 18 -2.48 15.56 21.87
C VAL A 18 -0.99 15.51 21.53
N ASP A 19 -0.65 14.73 20.50
CA ASP A 19 0.68 14.77 19.90
C ASP A 19 0.64 15.60 18.62
N GLN A 20 1.68 16.41 18.45
CA GLN A 20 1.84 17.24 17.26
C GLN A 20 3.24 17.01 16.68
N VAL A 21 3.27 16.88 15.35
CA VAL A 21 4.48 16.83 14.55
C VAL A 21 4.47 18.03 13.62
N SER A 22 5.55 18.79 13.61
CA SER A 22 5.74 19.96 12.72
C SER A 22 6.31 19.54 11.37
N SER A 23 6.16 20.42 10.37
CA SER A 23 6.72 20.23 9.03
C SER A 23 8.23 19.95 9.04
N GLU A 24 9.00 20.55 9.93
CA GLU A 24 10.46 20.36 10.02
C GLU A 24 10.87 18.90 10.25
N LEU A 25 10.10 18.14 11.06
CA LEU A 25 10.33 16.72 11.28
C LEU A 25 9.87 15.86 10.10
N LEU A 26 8.95 16.38 9.30
CA LEU A 26 8.37 15.69 8.16
C LEU A 26 9.18 15.91 6.88
N GLU A 27 9.67 17.12 6.64
CA GLU A 27 10.44 17.51 5.45
C GLU A 27 11.74 16.72 5.28
N ASN A 28 12.36 16.27 6.38
CA ASN A 28 13.60 15.50 6.34
C ASN A 28 13.43 14.00 6.03
N ARG A 29 12.19 13.56 5.75
CA ARG A 29 11.90 12.16 5.41
C ARG A 29 11.75 12.01 3.90
N PRO A 30 12.65 11.29 3.21
CA PRO A 30 12.60 11.11 1.76
C PRO A 30 11.56 10.03 1.37
N VAL A 31 10.28 10.30 1.65
CA VAL A 31 9.17 9.41 1.31
C VAL A 31 8.19 10.11 0.38
N ALA A 32 7.68 9.37 -0.59
CA ALA A 32 6.80 9.90 -1.61
C ALA A 32 5.33 10.07 -1.15
N ASN A 33 4.96 9.49 0.00
CA ASN A 33 3.58 9.43 0.45
C ASN A 33 3.47 9.90 1.91
N VAL A 34 2.52 10.81 2.18
CA VAL A 34 2.22 11.33 3.53
C VAL A 34 1.94 10.22 4.53
N THR A 35 1.25 9.16 4.13
CA THR A 35 0.98 8.00 4.99
C THR A 35 2.26 7.35 5.50
N GLN A 36 3.23 7.12 4.62
CA GLN A 36 4.53 6.57 4.99
C GLN A 36 5.35 7.55 5.83
N MET A 37 5.21 8.85 5.55
CA MET A 37 5.87 9.91 6.30
C MET A 37 5.40 9.97 7.74
N LEU A 38 4.12 9.74 7.99
CA LEU A 38 3.53 9.74 9.33
C LEU A 38 3.87 8.45 10.12
N GLN A 39 4.19 7.36 9.44
CA GLN A 39 4.53 6.10 10.08
C GLN A 39 5.80 6.24 10.92
N GLY A 40 5.68 5.99 12.23
CA GLY A 40 6.77 6.15 13.19
C GLY A 40 7.17 7.61 13.51
N ALA A 41 6.54 8.63 12.87
CA ALA A 41 6.73 10.03 13.22
C ALA A 41 5.85 10.46 14.40
N VAL A 42 4.66 9.89 14.48
CA VAL A 42 3.69 10.20 15.53
C VAL A 42 3.62 9.03 16.51
N PRO A 43 3.93 9.24 17.83
CA PRO A 43 3.80 8.19 18.82
C PRO A 43 2.36 7.66 18.91
N ASN A 44 2.21 6.33 19.01
CA ASN A 44 0.93 5.60 19.06
C ASN A 44 0.03 5.71 17.84
N LEU A 45 0.48 6.29 16.74
CA LEU A 45 -0.20 6.20 15.46
C LEU A 45 0.30 4.96 14.70
N ASN A 46 -0.51 3.92 14.70
CA ASN A 46 -0.24 2.71 13.93
C ASN A 46 -0.91 2.81 12.57
N ILE A 47 -0.10 2.80 11.53
CA ILE A 47 -0.58 2.82 10.15
C ILE A 47 -0.41 1.43 9.57
N SER A 48 -1.49 0.83 9.11
CA SER A 48 -1.50 -0.48 8.50
C SER A 48 -1.89 -0.34 7.03
N LEU A 49 -1.00 -0.82 6.17
CA LEU A 49 -1.25 -1.01 4.74
C LEU A 49 -1.56 -2.50 4.54
N ALA A 50 -2.74 -2.82 4.02
CA ALA A 50 -3.18 -4.19 3.84
C ALA A 50 -2.33 -4.95 2.81
N ASP A 51 -1.88 -4.22 1.80
CA ASP A 51 -0.96 -4.68 0.77
C ASP A 51 -0.13 -3.50 0.25
N GLY A 52 0.92 -3.77 -0.51
CA GLY A 52 1.80 -2.73 -1.08
C GLY A 52 1.25 -2.02 -2.31
N LYS A 53 -0.05 -2.14 -2.61
CA LYS A 53 -0.64 -1.52 -3.81
C LYS A 53 -0.80 -0.02 -3.62
N PRO A 54 -0.41 0.79 -4.62
CA PRO A 54 -0.44 2.25 -4.50
C PRO A 54 -1.85 2.85 -4.43
N ASN A 55 -2.88 2.11 -4.80
CA ASN A 55 -4.29 2.54 -4.81
C ASN A 55 -5.07 2.09 -3.57
N ARG A 56 -4.41 1.56 -2.55
CA ARG A 56 -5.05 1.15 -1.31
C ARG A 56 -4.93 2.23 -0.25
N SER A 57 -6.06 2.59 0.35
CA SER A 57 -6.10 3.48 1.51
C SER A 57 -5.52 2.78 2.73
N ALA A 58 -4.72 3.50 3.49
CA ALA A 58 -4.17 3.02 4.75
C ALA A 58 -5.23 3.06 5.86
N SER A 59 -5.11 2.16 6.81
CA SER A 59 -5.89 2.20 8.05
C SER A 59 -5.05 2.87 9.14
N TYR A 60 -5.62 3.89 9.76
CA TYR A 60 -5.00 4.66 10.83
C TYR A 60 -5.58 4.22 12.17
N ASN A 61 -4.75 3.68 13.05
CA ASN A 61 -5.18 3.18 14.34
C ASN A 61 -4.40 3.87 15.47
N ILE A 62 -5.13 4.49 16.42
CA ILE A 62 -4.54 5.22 17.54
C ILE A 62 -4.72 4.45 18.86
N ARG A 63 -5.87 3.79 19.04
CA ARG A 63 -6.27 3.16 20.31
C ARG A 63 -6.34 1.64 20.28
N GLY A 64 -5.92 1.00 19.20
CA GLY A 64 -6.09 -0.43 18.99
C GLY A 64 -7.50 -0.80 18.49
N LYS A 65 -7.69 -2.08 18.20
CA LYS A 65 -9.00 -2.61 17.78
C LYS A 65 -9.81 -2.93 19.02
N THR A 66 -10.89 -2.18 19.24
CA THR A 66 -11.74 -2.33 20.43
C THR A 66 -12.86 -3.34 20.25
N SER A 67 -13.15 -3.79 19.02
CA SER A 67 -14.20 -4.77 18.71
C SER A 67 -13.80 -5.66 17.54
N ILE A 68 -14.20 -6.93 17.61
CA ILE A 68 -14.06 -7.89 16.51
C ILE A 68 -15.11 -7.53 15.45
N GLY A 69 -14.66 -7.17 14.24
CA GLY A 69 -15.55 -6.83 13.12
C GLY A 69 -15.97 -5.36 13.00
N ALA A 70 -15.71 -4.52 14.00
CA ALA A 70 -15.84 -3.07 13.83
C ALA A 70 -14.53 -2.49 13.29
N GLY A 71 -14.60 -1.74 12.20
CA GLY A 71 -13.47 -1.00 11.66
C GLY A 71 -12.91 -0.05 12.73
N GLY A 72 -11.62 -0.16 13.04
CA GLY A 72 -10.95 0.65 14.07
C GLY A 72 -10.11 1.78 13.49
N SER A 73 -10.52 2.38 12.36
CA SER A 73 -9.76 3.48 11.74
C SER A 73 -10.07 4.81 12.41
N ALA A 74 -9.02 5.59 12.70
CA ALA A 74 -9.15 6.96 13.15
C ALA A 74 -9.74 7.85 12.06
N LEU A 75 -10.47 8.89 12.46
CA LEU A 75 -10.97 9.91 11.56
C LEU A 75 -9.79 10.79 11.10
N VAL A 76 -9.60 10.92 9.79
CA VAL A 76 -8.58 11.80 9.22
C VAL A 76 -9.24 13.04 8.64
N LEU A 77 -8.80 14.21 9.11
CA LEU A 77 -9.27 15.50 8.65
C LEU A 77 -8.13 16.31 8.08
N ILE A 78 -8.34 16.83 6.89
CA ILE A 78 -7.43 17.73 6.18
C ILE A 78 -8.09 19.10 6.17
N ASP A 79 -7.49 20.07 6.86
CA ASP A 79 -8.04 21.43 7.07
C ASP A 79 -9.51 21.43 7.54
N GLY A 80 -9.83 20.43 8.39
CA GLY A 80 -11.17 20.26 8.95
C GLY A 80 -12.16 19.45 8.12
N VAL A 81 -11.78 19.00 6.92
CA VAL A 81 -12.60 18.17 6.03
C VAL A 81 -12.05 16.74 6.01
N GLU A 82 -12.94 15.74 6.05
CA GLU A 82 -12.55 14.34 5.95
C GLU A 82 -11.91 14.05 4.57
N GLY A 83 -10.73 13.46 4.57
CA GLY A 83 -9.97 13.21 3.34
C GLY A 83 -8.91 12.11 3.49
N ASP A 84 -8.38 11.66 2.34
CA ASP A 84 -7.30 10.68 2.29
C ASP A 84 -5.94 11.39 2.23
N PRO A 85 -5.07 11.23 3.23
CA PRO A 85 -3.74 11.83 3.25
C PRO A 85 -2.83 11.35 2.11
N ALA A 86 -3.12 10.22 1.49
CA ALA A 86 -2.34 9.72 0.37
C ALA A 86 -2.39 10.64 -0.86
N MET A 87 -3.42 11.49 -0.94
CA MET A 87 -3.59 12.47 -2.03
C MET A 87 -2.86 13.80 -1.78
N LEU A 88 -2.36 14.01 -0.56
CA LEU A 88 -1.64 15.23 -0.22
C LEU A 88 -0.17 15.15 -0.64
N ASN A 89 0.35 16.33 -1.03
CA ASN A 89 1.78 16.48 -1.16
C ASN A 89 2.42 16.67 0.24
N PRO A 90 3.42 15.87 0.61
CA PRO A 90 4.12 16.02 1.89
C PRO A 90 4.64 17.44 2.17
N ASN A 91 5.05 18.15 1.13
CA ASN A 91 5.61 19.49 1.25
C ASN A 91 4.57 20.60 1.57
N ASP A 92 3.28 20.30 1.35
CA ASP A 92 2.20 21.25 1.63
C ASP A 92 1.69 21.16 3.07
N ILE A 93 2.21 20.23 3.87
CA ILE A 93 1.81 20.05 5.26
C ILE A 93 2.54 21.01 6.18
N GLU A 94 1.79 21.78 6.97
CA GLU A 94 2.31 22.62 8.04
C GLU A 94 2.51 21.82 9.33
N SER A 95 1.48 21.04 9.71
CA SER A 95 1.53 20.24 10.93
C SER A 95 0.53 19.08 10.90
N VAL A 96 0.82 18.06 11.69
CA VAL A 96 -0.09 16.95 11.94
C VAL A 96 -0.30 16.83 13.44
N SER A 97 -1.57 16.89 13.86
CA SER A 97 -1.97 16.74 15.28
C SER A 97 -2.82 15.49 15.43
N VAL A 98 -2.53 14.69 16.45
CA VAL A 98 -3.26 13.45 16.74
C VAL A 98 -3.93 13.54 18.08
N LEU A 99 -5.27 13.50 18.07
CA LEU A 99 -6.11 13.52 19.25
C LEU A 99 -6.33 12.08 19.73
N LYS A 100 -5.69 11.77 20.86
CA LYS A 100 -5.64 10.40 21.38
C LYS A 100 -6.71 10.10 22.43
N ASP A 101 -7.24 11.11 23.11
CA ASP A 101 -8.23 10.93 24.15
C ASP A 101 -9.67 11.19 23.67
N ALA A 102 -10.62 10.67 24.44
CA ALA A 102 -12.03 10.84 24.10
C ALA A 102 -12.51 12.28 24.33
N ALA A 103 -11.93 13.01 25.28
CA ALA A 103 -12.30 14.38 25.58
C ALA A 103 -11.94 15.32 24.43
N SER A 104 -10.70 15.22 23.92
CA SER A 104 -10.25 16.00 22.76
C SER A 104 -10.97 15.62 21.46
N ALA A 105 -11.35 14.33 21.32
CA ALA A 105 -12.07 13.84 20.15
C ALA A 105 -13.59 14.07 20.21
N ALA A 106 -14.14 14.42 21.38
CA ALA A 106 -15.59 14.53 21.60
C ALA A 106 -16.31 15.52 20.68
N ILE A 107 -15.62 16.59 20.27
CA ILE A 107 -16.18 17.60 19.36
C ILE A 107 -16.50 17.03 17.96
N TYR A 108 -15.89 15.91 17.58
CA TYR A 108 -16.14 15.22 16.32
C TYR A 108 -17.22 14.14 16.43
N GLY A 109 -17.80 13.96 17.64
CA GLY A 109 -18.94 13.09 17.92
C GLY A 109 -18.67 11.62 17.62
N SER A 110 -19.70 10.95 17.10
CA SER A 110 -19.69 9.50 16.83
C SER A 110 -18.73 9.06 15.73
N ARG A 111 -18.16 9.98 14.97
CA ARG A 111 -17.19 9.67 13.90
C ARG A 111 -15.76 9.47 14.42
N ALA A 112 -15.47 9.86 15.66
CA ALA A 112 -14.13 9.86 16.23
C ALA A 112 -13.89 8.90 17.42
N PRO A 113 -14.54 7.73 17.51
CA PRO A 113 -14.39 6.83 18.66
C PRO A 113 -12.96 6.25 18.76
N TYR A 114 -12.26 6.18 17.62
CA TYR A 114 -10.92 5.61 17.52
C TYR A 114 -9.80 6.65 17.49
N GLY A 115 -10.14 7.94 17.71
CA GLY A 115 -9.24 9.07 17.65
C GLY A 115 -9.34 9.85 16.36
N VAL A 116 -8.63 11.00 16.31
CA VAL A 116 -8.66 11.90 15.16
C VAL A 116 -7.23 12.28 14.78
N VAL A 117 -6.95 12.26 13.49
CA VAL A 117 -5.73 12.80 12.87
C VAL A 117 -6.11 14.09 12.17
N LEU A 118 -5.54 15.20 12.61
CA LEU A 118 -5.74 16.51 12.00
C LEU A 118 -4.50 16.87 11.20
N ILE A 119 -4.64 17.04 9.92
CA ILE A 119 -3.59 17.50 9.01
C ILE A 119 -3.93 18.95 8.66
N THR A 120 -2.99 19.85 8.94
CA THR A 120 -3.10 21.25 8.57
C THR A 120 -2.13 21.53 7.44
N THR A 121 -2.63 22.09 6.35
CA THR A 121 -1.80 22.50 5.22
C THR A 121 -1.22 23.90 5.43
N LYS A 122 -0.15 24.22 4.72
CA LYS A 122 0.51 25.52 4.78
C LYS A 122 -0.45 26.59 4.25
N ASP A 123 -0.67 27.64 5.05
CA ASP A 123 -1.55 28.76 4.69
C ASP A 123 -0.76 29.78 3.84
N PRO A 124 -1.12 29.98 2.58
CA PRO A 124 -0.46 30.96 1.74
C PRO A 124 -0.64 32.42 2.21
N GLY A 125 -1.67 32.70 3.01
CA GLY A 125 -1.94 34.04 3.55
C GLY A 125 -1.01 34.52 4.67
N LYS A 126 -0.19 33.62 5.26
CA LYS A 126 0.81 33.99 6.28
C LYS A 126 2.17 34.38 5.71
N LEU A 127 2.31 34.35 4.40
CA LEU A 127 3.56 34.66 3.72
C LEU A 127 3.69 36.18 3.59
N THR A 128 4.85 36.70 4.00
CA THR A 128 5.26 38.08 3.87
C THR A 128 5.22 38.55 2.41
N ASP A 129 5.13 39.88 2.16
CA ASP A 129 5.07 40.59 0.86
C ASP A 129 6.09 40.17 -0.22
N LYS A 130 6.60 38.94 -0.16
CA LYS A 130 7.58 38.42 -1.09
C LYS A 130 7.00 37.27 -1.88
N PHE A 131 7.13 37.37 -3.17
CA PHE A 131 6.88 36.27 -4.09
C PHE A 131 7.97 35.19 -3.92
N THR A 132 7.57 34.00 -3.59
CA THR A 132 8.49 32.86 -3.36
C THR A 132 8.11 31.70 -4.29
N ILE A 133 9.12 31.19 -5.00
CA ILE A 133 8.99 29.97 -5.81
C ILE A 133 9.85 28.91 -5.15
N ASN A 134 9.23 27.81 -4.77
CA ASN A 134 9.93 26.61 -4.27
C ASN A 134 9.80 25.47 -5.27
N TYR A 135 10.92 24.81 -5.53
CA TYR A 135 10.97 23.58 -6.28
C TYR A 135 11.57 22.47 -5.42
N THR A 136 10.86 21.37 -5.31
CA THR A 136 11.33 20.16 -4.63
C THR A 136 11.28 19.00 -5.61
N GLY A 137 12.41 18.32 -5.81
CA GLY A 137 12.52 17.12 -6.62
C GLY A 137 12.96 15.92 -5.79
N ASN A 138 12.32 14.78 -5.96
CA ASN A 138 12.72 13.51 -5.37
C ASN A 138 12.81 12.45 -6.45
N VAL A 139 13.89 11.68 -6.42
CA VAL A 139 14.08 10.49 -7.25
C VAL A 139 14.28 9.31 -6.32
N SER A 140 13.42 8.30 -6.44
CA SER A 140 13.48 7.11 -5.61
C SER A 140 13.60 5.85 -6.47
N ILE A 141 14.37 4.89 -5.98
CA ILE A 141 14.48 3.55 -6.54
C ILE A 141 13.72 2.62 -5.61
N GLN A 142 12.70 1.96 -6.13
CA GLN A 142 11.85 1.06 -5.37
C GLN A 142 12.10 -0.37 -5.83
N GLN A 143 12.26 -1.27 -4.87
CA GLN A 143 12.43 -2.70 -5.10
C GLN A 143 11.47 -3.46 -4.17
N PRO A 144 10.91 -4.60 -4.61
CA PRO A 144 10.17 -5.48 -3.71
C PRO A 144 11.04 -5.91 -2.54
N THR A 145 10.57 -5.79 -1.32
CA THR A 145 11.32 -6.19 -0.12
C THR A 145 11.34 -7.71 0.08
N ALA A 146 10.32 -8.40 -0.39
CA ALA A 146 10.24 -9.85 -0.41
C ALA A 146 9.31 -10.30 -1.54
N ILE A 147 9.79 -11.17 -2.38
CA ILE A 147 8.99 -11.93 -3.34
C ILE A 147 8.85 -13.34 -2.72
N PRO A 148 7.62 -13.89 -2.62
CA PRO A 148 7.46 -15.24 -2.12
C PRO A 148 8.24 -16.23 -2.98
N ASP A 149 8.97 -17.15 -2.34
CA ASP A 149 9.58 -18.28 -3.02
C ASP A 149 8.48 -19.27 -3.40
N VAL A 150 8.11 -19.26 -4.66
CA VAL A 150 7.03 -20.09 -5.22
C VAL A 150 7.60 -21.05 -6.27
N VAL A 151 6.89 -22.13 -6.53
CA VAL A 151 7.23 -23.01 -7.64
C VAL A 151 6.84 -22.33 -8.95
N ASP A 152 7.83 -21.74 -9.61
CA ASP A 152 7.74 -21.05 -10.90
C ASP A 152 7.81 -21.98 -12.12
N ASP A 153 8.38 -23.17 -11.92
CA ASP A 153 8.51 -24.21 -12.95
C ASP A 153 7.18 -24.95 -13.15
N GLY A 154 6.55 -24.75 -14.30
CA GLY A 154 5.26 -25.35 -14.62
C GLY A 154 5.25 -26.88 -14.63
N TYR A 155 6.36 -27.53 -15.02
CA TYR A 155 6.47 -28.99 -14.98
C TYR A 155 6.56 -29.48 -13.53
N VAL A 156 7.38 -28.83 -12.70
CA VAL A 156 7.53 -29.19 -11.28
C VAL A 156 6.19 -29.02 -10.56
N TYR A 157 5.50 -27.90 -10.77
CA TYR A 157 4.17 -27.65 -10.23
C TYR A 157 3.18 -28.75 -10.63
N SER A 158 3.11 -29.06 -11.93
CA SER A 158 2.17 -30.06 -12.46
C SER A 158 2.44 -31.46 -11.94
N ARG A 159 3.72 -31.82 -11.77
CA ARG A 159 4.13 -33.07 -11.16
C ARG A 159 3.74 -33.15 -9.69
N LEU A 160 4.00 -32.10 -8.90
CA LEU A 160 3.61 -32.05 -7.49
C LEU A 160 2.08 -32.17 -7.34
N PHE A 161 1.33 -31.51 -8.23
CA PHE A 161 -0.13 -31.64 -8.27
C PHE A 161 -0.57 -33.08 -8.56
N TYR A 162 0.02 -33.72 -9.58
CA TYR A 162 -0.25 -35.12 -9.90
C TYR A 162 0.05 -36.06 -8.72
N ASP A 163 1.24 -35.94 -8.13
CA ASP A 163 1.67 -36.78 -7.02
C ASP A 163 0.74 -36.60 -5.79
N ALA A 164 0.37 -35.37 -5.47
CA ALA A 164 -0.56 -35.08 -4.37
C ALA A 164 -1.96 -35.64 -4.64
N TRP A 165 -2.48 -35.46 -5.85
CA TRP A 165 -3.78 -36.00 -6.24
C TRP A 165 -3.79 -37.51 -6.23
N TYR A 166 -2.78 -38.17 -6.84
CA TYR A 166 -2.68 -39.61 -6.92
C TYR A 166 -2.57 -40.25 -5.54
N ASN A 167 -1.79 -39.69 -4.65
CA ASN A 167 -1.66 -40.16 -3.27
C ASN A 167 -2.97 -40.03 -2.46
N TYR A 168 -3.82 -39.07 -2.79
CA TYR A 168 -5.09 -38.89 -2.10
C TYR A 168 -6.24 -39.68 -2.73
N ARG A 169 -6.31 -39.75 -4.06
CA ARG A 169 -7.46 -40.33 -4.80
C ARG A 169 -7.19 -41.70 -5.40
N PHE A 170 -5.93 -42.11 -5.51
CA PHE A 170 -5.47 -43.37 -6.16
C PHE A 170 -5.88 -43.48 -7.63
N ASN A 171 -6.10 -42.36 -8.29
CA ASN A 171 -6.38 -42.25 -9.73
C ASN A 171 -5.72 -41.01 -10.32
N GLU A 172 -5.61 -40.94 -11.63
CA GLU A 172 -5.04 -39.77 -12.32
C GLU A 172 -5.99 -38.56 -12.30
N PRO A 173 -5.49 -37.30 -12.22
CA PRO A 173 -6.31 -36.10 -12.19
C PRO A 173 -6.83 -35.69 -13.59
N THR A 174 -7.17 -36.68 -14.43
CA THR A 174 -7.69 -36.44 -15.78
C THR A 174 -9.06 -35.76 -15.76
N GLY A 175 -9.29 -34.84 -16.68
CA GLY A 175 -10.56 -34.10 -16.77
C GLY A 175 -10.70 -32.95 -15.77
N PHE A 176 -9.67 -32.65 -14.99
CA PHE A 176 -9.67 -31.49 -14.08
C PHE A 176 -9.66 -30.16 -14.84
N ASN A 177 -8.94 -30.12 -15.96
CA ASN A 177 -8.86 -28.95 -16.82
C ASN A 177 -8.87 -29.40 -18.30
N ASN A 178 -9.64 -28.71 -19.13
CA ASN A 178 -9.75 -29.03 -20.56
C ASN A 178 -8.45 -28.82 -21.35
N SER A 179 -7.60 -27.91 -20.93
CA SER A 179 -6.34 -27.55 -21.62
C SER A 179 -5.10 -28.16 -20.95
N GLN A 180 -5.22 -28.64 -19.72
CA GLN A 180 -4.18 -29.28 -18.94
C GLN A 180 -4.76 -30.60 -18.40
N ASP A 181 -4.39 -31.70 -19.00
CA ASP A 181 -4.97 -32.99 -18.67
C ASP A 181 -4.42 -33.53 -17.32
N PHE A 182 -3.21 -33.10 -16.93
CA PHE A 182 -2.47 -33.60 -15.74
C PHE A 182 -2.35 -35.12 -15.68
N SER A 183 -2.55 -35.84 -16.77
CA SER A 183 -2.27 -37.25 -16.86
C SER A 183 -0.76 -37.54 -16.88
N ARG A 184 -0.38 -38.78 -16.59
CA ARG A 184 1.03 -39.17 -16.69
C ARG A 184 1.59 -39.02 -18.09
N ALA A 185 0.81 -39.35 -19.11
CA ALA A 185 1.19 -39.19 -20.50
C ALA A 185 1.42 -37.71 -20.86
N TRP A 186 0.56 -36.81 -20.36
CA TRP A 186 0.72 -35.36 -20.54
C TRP A 186 1.98 -34.85 -19.84
N LEU A 187 2.26 -35.30 -18.60
CA LEU A 187 3.48 -34.95 -17.85
C LEU A 187 4.75 -35.42 -18.57
N ASP A 188 4.74 -36.61 -19.13
CA ASP A 188 5.89 -37.14 -19.87
C ASP A 188 6.12 -36.33 -21.14
N THR A 189 5.08 -35.94 -21.84
CA THR A 189 5.16 -35.03 -23.00
C THR A 189 5.70 -33.67 -22.58
N PHE A 190 5.22 -33.11 -21.48
CA PHE A 190 5.71 -31.82 -20.96
C PHE A 190 7.22 -31.89 -20.63
N ARG A 191 7.64 -32.96 -19.97
CA ARG A 191 9.05 -33.20 -19.68
C ARG A 191 9.92 -33.26 -20.93
N GLN A 192 9.46 -34.01 -21.96
CA GLN A 192 10.18 -34.12 -23.23
C GLN A 192 10.30 -32.76 -23.94
N ARG A 193 9.21 -31.98 -23.95
CA ARG A 193 9.20 -30.64 -24.54
C ARG A 193 10.17 -29.71 -23.81
N LYS A 194 10.20 -29.76 -22.48
CA LYS A 194 11.13 -28.98 -21.67
C LYS A 194 12.58 -29.36 -21.94
N LEU A 195 12.91 -30.65 -22.00
CA LEU A 195 14.25 -31.14 -22.32
C LEU A 195 14.69 -30.76 -23.74
N ALA A 196 13.76 -30.72 -24.70
CA ALA A 196 13.99 -30.28 -26.07
C ALA A 196 14.12 -28.75 -26.21
N GLY A 197 13.97 -27.99 -25.11
CA GLY A 197 14.02 -26.51 -25.15
C GLY A 197 12.85 -25.86 -25.89
N ASN A 198 11.72 -26.56 -26.00
CA ASN A 198 10.53 -26.03 -26.68
C ASN A 198 9.87 -24.95 -25.83
N LYS A 199 9.84 -23.71 -26.34
CA LYS A 199 9.26 -22.54 -25.66
C LYS A 199 7.79 -22.30 -26.00
N LEU A 200 7.21 -23.09 -26.91
CA LEU A 200 5.79 -22.95 -27.24
C LEU A 200 4.95 -23.54 -26.10
N GLU A 201 4.25 -22.69 -25.40
CA GLU A 201 3.40 -23.10 -24.26
C GLU A 201 2.11 -23.79 -24.71
N THR A 202 1.59 -23.42 -25.86
CA THR A 202 0.34 -23.98 -26.40
C THR A 202 0.61 -24.81 -27.64
N THR A 203 -0.02 -25.97 -27.72
CA THR A 203 0.01 -26.84 -28.89
C THR A 203 -1.43 -27.21 -29.30
N VAL A 204 -1.67 -27.37 -30.58
CA VAL A 204 -2.93 -27.89 -31.08
C VAL A 204 -2.72 -29.35 -31.43
N GLU A 205 -3.52 -30.23 -30.85
CA GLU A 205 -3.50 -31.64 -31.14
C GLU A 205 -4.22 -31.94 -32.47
N PRO A 206 -4.04 -33.13 -33.06
CA PRO A 206 -4.66 -33.49 -34.33
C PRO A 206 -6.19 -33.43 -34.31
N ASP A 207 -6.81 -33.56 -33.13
CA ASP A 207 -8.27 -33.42 -32.95
C ASP A 207 -8.73 -31.97 -32.84
N GLY A 208 -7.82 -31.01 -32.98
CA GLY A 208 -8.08 -29.56 -32.84
C GLY A 208 -8.11 -29.03 -31.41
N LYS A 209 -7.84 -29.86 -30.40
CA LYS A 209 -7.81 -29.45 -29.01
C LYS A 209 -6.54 -28.67 -28.71
N TYR A 210 -6.71 -27.56 -28.01
CA TYR A 210 -5.59 -26.81 -27.46
C TYR A 210 -5.08 -27.45 -26.18
N VAL A 211 -3.80 -27.78 -26.14
CA VAL A 211 -3.12 -28.29 -24.95
C VAL A 211 -2.06 -27.31 -24.48
N TYR A 212 -2.08 -27.02 -23.21
CA TYR A 212 -1.21 -26.01 -22.58
C TYR A 212 -0.11 -26.68 -21.77
N TYR A 213 1.13 -26.30 -22.06
CA TYR A 213 2.35 -26.74 -21.38
C TYR A 213 3.10 -25.51 -20.83
N GLY A 214 2.36 -24.62 -20.16
CA GLY A 214 2.90 -23.34 -19.74
C GLY A 214 3.94 -23.41 -18.65
N ASN A 215 4.92 -22.54 -18.79
CA ASN A 215 6.00 -22.35 -17.83
C ASN A 215 6.23 -20.87 -17.57
N THR A 216 5.16 -20.09 -17.53
CA THR A 216 5.22 -18.64 -17.31
C THR A 216 5.46 -18.38 -15.82
N ASP A 217 6.55 -17.68 -15.52
CA ASP A 217 6.72 -17.06 -14.23
C ASP A 217 5.85 -15.79 -14.16
N TYR A 218 4.74 -15.90 -13.43
CA TYR A 218 3.80 -14.78 -13.28
C TYR A 218 4.33 -13.67 -12.39
N TYR A 219 5.27 -13.97 -11.48
CA TYR A 219 5.90 -12.93 -10.67
C TYR A 219 6.83 -12.08 -11.51
N ASP A 220 7.72 -12.70 -12.29
CA ASP A 220 8.60 -12.01 -13.22
C ASP A 220 7.83 -11.23 -14.29
N ALA A 221 6.72 -11.79 -14.79
CA ALA A 221 5.87 -11.14 -15.78
C ALA A 221 5.09 -9.93 -15.23
N LEU A 222 4.68 -9.94 -13.96
CA LEU A 222 3.82 -8.92 -13.35
C LEU A 222 4.59 -7.89 -12.52
N TYR A 223 5.68 -8.28 -11.87
CA TYR A 223 6.45 -7.43 -10.98
C TYR A 223 7.81 -7.09 -11.60
N LYS A 224 8.15 -5.84 -11.56
CA LYS A 224 9.48 -5.38 -11.93
C LYS A 224 10.40 -5.41 -10.72
N ASP A 225 11.61 -5.92 -10.90
CA ASP A 225 12.64 -5.93 -9.85
C ASP A 225 12.99 -4.55 -9.36
N THR A 226 12.92 -3.56 -10.24
CA THR A 226 13.29 -2.18 -9.93
C THR A 226 12.37 -1.20 -10.64
N VAL A 227 11.82 -0.27 -9.89
CA VAL A 227 11.00 0.83 -10.40
C VAL A 227 11.63 2.16 -9.98
N ILE A 228 11.85 3.05 -10.94
CA ILE A 228 12.28 4.41 -10.68
C ILE A 228 11.04 5.29 -10.58
N ALA A 229 10.85 5.92 -9.43
CA ALA A 229 9.79 6.91 -9.22
C ALA A 229 10.43 8.30 -9.10
N GLN A 230 9.80 9.29 -9.73
CA GLN A 230 10.20 10.70 -9.68
C GLN A 230 9.01 11.53 -9.25
N THR A 231 9.24 12.42 -8.28
CA THR A 231 8.24 13.37 -7.82
C THR A 231 8.83 14.77 -7.94
N HIS A 232 8.13 15.63 -8.65
CA HIS A 232 8.49 17.03 -8.81
C HIS A 232 7.37 17.89 -8.27
N ASN A 233 7.69 18.78 -7.33
CA ASN A 233 6.75 19.74 -6.76
C ASN A 233 7.24 21.16 -7.02
N VAL A 234 6.35 22.00 -7.54
CA VAL A 234 6.58 23.44 -7.72
C VAL A 234 5.51 24.15 -6.91
N SER A 235 5.90 24.91 -5.92
CA SER A 235 4.99 25.76 -5.17
C SER A 235 5.32 27.25 -5.41
N ILE A 236 4.29 28.03 -5.67
CA ILE A 236 4.37 29.47 -5.88
C ILE A 236 3.51 30.11 -4.80
N SER A 237 4.09 30.97 -4.00
CA SER A 237 3.40 31.66 -2.94
C SER A 237 3.74 33.16 -2.95
N GLY A 238 2.75 33.96 -2.69
CA GLY A 238 2.88 35.42 -2.58
C GLY A 238 1.59 36.01 -2.05
N SER A 239 1.68 37.05 -1.27
CA SER A 239 0.54 37.84 -0.84
C SER A 239 0.73 39.30 -1.29
N ASN A 240 -0.37 39.90 -1.62
CA ASN A 240 -0.45 41.34 -1.93
C ASN A 240 -0.96 42.09 -0.71
#